data_56a3c06fe9a42bd4917ba86b4e38ae23
#
_entry.id   56a3c06fe9a42bd4917ba86b4e38ae23
#
_cell.length_a   1.000
_cell.length_b   1.000
_cell.length_c   1.000
_cell.angle_alpha   90.00
_cell.angle_beta   90.00
_cell.angle_gamma   90.00
#
_symmetry.space_group_name_H-M   'P 1'
#
loop_
_entity.id
_entity.type
_entity.pdbx_description
1 polymer ?
#
loop_
_entity_poly.entity_id
_entity_poly.type
_entity_poly.pdbx_seq_one_letter_code
_entity_poly.pdbx_strand_id
1 'polypeptide(L)'
;MEPVNVVVGIIVQGKKFLVERRRMDKKIDPGIICLPAGHVNSGEDLEDALKREMLEELGIQVKQMTFVCKNYYVASNGEKQHAYCYKITDYDGEPQCIEAAEIFWEDDLNNMTLDIDKETIRKMQRLKESH
;
A
#
# COMPACT_ATOMS: atom_id res chain seq x y z
N MET A 1 -2.49 -2.94 -23.55
CA MET A 1 -1.39 -2.31 -22.80
C MET A 1 -0.83 -3.25 -21.75
N GLU A 2 0.47 -3.26 -21.61
CA GLU A 2 1.13 -4.08 -20.61
C GLU A 2 0.77 -3.56 -19.20
N PRO A 3 0.53 -4.45 -18.23
CA PRO A 3 0.36 -4.02 -16.85
C PRO A 3 1.61 -3.34 -16.33
N VAL A 4 1.42 -2.33 -15.47
CA VAL A 4 2.52 -1.67 -14.76
C VAL A 4 2.69 -2.31 -13.39
N ASN A 5 3.90 -2.22 -12.85
CA ASN A 5 4.19 -2.74 -11.52
C ASN A 5 3.95 -1.65 -10.48
N VAL A 6 3.28 -2.04 -9.39
CA VAL A 6 2.96 -1.19 -8.25
C VAL A 6 3.40 -1.93 -6.99
N VAL A 7 3.91 -1.19 -6.02
CA VAL A 7 4.21 -1.74 -4.69
C VAL A 7 3.22 -1.18 -3.68
N VAL A 8 2.82 -2.01 -2.72
CA VAL A 8 1.85 -1.67 -1.68
C VAL A 8 2.47 -1.96 -0.33
N GLY A 9 2.41 -0.99 0.58
CA GLY A 9 2.95 -1.12 1.93
C GLY A 9 1.87 -1.31 2.97
N ILE A 10 2.01 -2.34 3.81
CA ILE A 10 1.11 -2.59 4.94
C ILE A 10 1.87 -2.28 6.22
N ILE A 11 1.47 -1.22 6.90
CA ILE A 11 2.06 -0.77 8.16
C ILE A 11 1.07 -1.07 9.27
N VAL A 12 1.49 -1.83 10.28
CA VAL A 12 0.61 -2.32 11.34
C VAL A 12 1.02 -1.72 12.68
N GLN A 13 0.03 -1.32 13.46
CA GLN A 13 0.23 -0.89 14.85
C GLN A 13 -0.85 -1.56 15.70
N GLY A 14 -0.46 -2.59 16.46
CA GLY A 14 -1.42 -3.41 17.19
C GLY A 14 -2.36 -4.14 16.24
N LYS A 15 -3.65 -3.91 16.37
CA LYS A 15 -4.67 -4.50 15.48
C LYS A 15 -5.03 -3.58 14.31
N LYS A 16 -4.40 -2.41 14.22
CA LYS A 16 -4.70 -1.41 13.20
C LYS A 16 -3.67 -1.42 12.10
N PHE A 17 -4.09 -1.02 10.93
CA PHE A 17 -3.22 -0.84 9.76
C PHE A 17 -3.42 0.55 9.20
N LEU A 18 -2.36 1.09 8.60
CA LEU A 18 -2.38 2.45 8.06
C LEU A 18 -3.07 2.48 6.71
N VAL A 19 -4.05 3.36 6.56
CA VAL A 19 -4.71 3.62 5.28
C VAL A 19 -4.62 5.09 4.95
N GLU A 20 -4.84 5.40 3.66
CA GLU A 20 -4.88 6.79 3.19
C GLU A 20 -6.14 7.03 2.39
N ARG A 21 -6.63 8.28 2.44
CA ARG A 21 -7.64 8.76 1.51
C ARG A 21 -6.93 9.49 0.38
N ARG A 22 -7.12 9.00 -0.84
CA ARG A 22 -6.50 9.63 -2.02
C ARG A 22 -7.14 10.99 -2.29
N ARG A 23 -6.33 11.94 -2.76
CA ARG A 23 -6.83 13.25 -3.11
C ARG A 23 -7.80 13.15 -4.29
N MET A 24 -8.80 14.06 -4.31
CA MET A 24 -9.81 14.08 -5.37
C MET A 24 -9.24 14.51 -6.72
N ASP A 25 -8.08 15.19 -6.73
CA ASP A 25 -7.42 15.62 -7.97
C ASP A 25 -6.52 14.56 -8.60
N LYS A 26 -6.46 13.34 -8.03
CA LYS A 26 -5.70 12.23 -8.63
C LYS A 26 -6.43 11.67 -9.84
N LYS A 27 -5.67 11.26 -10.87
CA LYS A 27 -6.22 10.62 -12.08
C LYS A 27 -6.60 9.19 -11.86
N ILE A 28 -5.92 8.51 -10.92
CA ILE A 28 -6.14 7.11 -10.59
C ILE A 28 -6.88 7.04 -9.26
N ASP A 29 -8.07 6.43 -9.28
CA ASP A 29 -8.88 6.14 -8.08
C ASP A 29 -8.99 7.34 -7.12
N PRO A 30 -9.50 8.51 -7.58
CA PRO A 30 -9.60 9.66 -6.68
C PRO A 30 -10.55 9.41 -5.51
N GLY A 31 -10.18 9.90 -4.34
CA GLY A 31 -11.03 9.92 -3.14
C GLY A 31 -11.21 8.60 -2.41
N ILE A 32 -10.63 7.49 -2.89
CA ILE A 32 -10.82 6.20 -2.22
C ILE A 32 -9.94 6.08 -0.98
N ILE A 33 -10.35 5.18 -0.08
CA ILE A 33 -9.58 4.80 1.10
C ILE A 33 -8.85 3.49 0.77
N CYS A 34 -7.53 3.52 0.77
CA CYS A 34 -6.69 2.41 0.32
C CYS A 34 -5.40 2.29 1.13
N LEU A 35 -4.69 1.19 0.91
CA LEU A 35 -3.34 1.03 1.45
C LEU A 35 -2.37 1.95 0.69
N PRO A 36 -1.31 2.46 1.36
CA PRO A 36 -0.28 3.24 0.67
C PRO A 36 0.38 2.44 -0.45
N ALA A 37 0.51 3.05 -1.62
CA ALA A 37 1.02 2.36 -2.81
C ALA A 37 1.67 3.36 -3.77
N GLY A 38 2.49 2.84 -4.67
CA GLY A 38 3.10 3.66 -5.71
C GLY A 38 3.65 2.84 -6.86
N HIS A 39 3.92 3.51 -7.99
CA HIS A 39 4.44 2.88 -9.19
C HIS A 39 5.92 2.55 -9.05
N VAL A 40 6.32 1.41 -9.61
CA VAL A 40 7.73 1.00 -9.71
C VAL A 40 8.32 1.67 -10.95
N ASN A 41 9.46 2.34 -10.78
CA ASN A 41 10.17 2.96 -11.91
C ASN A 41 10.85 1.88 -12.77
N SER A 42 11.06 2.19 -14.05
CA SER A 42 11.74 1.29 -14.98
C SER A 42 13.11 0.91 -14.43
N GLY A 43 13.38 -0.40 -14.36
CA GLY A 43 14.66 -0.92 -13.86
C GLY A 43 14.82 -0.90 -12.34
N GLU A 44 13.82 -0.44 -11.61
CA GLU A 44 13.87 -0.37 -10.14
C GLU A 44 13.48 -1.72 -9.54
N ASP A 45 14.21 -2.16 -8.51
CA ASP A 45 13.87 -3.33 -7.72
C ASP A 45 12.60 -3.04 -6.91
N LEU A 46 11.75 -4.05 -6.72
CA LEU A 46 10.48 -3.91 -6.00
C LEU A 46 10.66 -3.40 -4.56
N GLU A 47 11.65 -3.94 -3.84
CA GLU A 47 11.91 -3.50 -2.46
C GLU A 47 12.43 -2.07 -2.40
N ASP A 48 13.28 -1.69 -3.35
CA ASP A 48 13.76 -0.32 -3.45
C ASP A 48 12.63 0.64 -3.79
N ALA A 49 11.72 0.22 -4.67
CA ALA A 49 10.53 1.00 -5.02
C ALA A 49 9.65 1.24 -3.79
N LEU A 50 9.46 0.20 -2.97
CA LEU A 50 8.66 0.34 -1.74
C LEU A 50 9.32 1.33 -0.77
N LYS A 51 10.64 1.22 -0.57
CA LYS A 51 11.38 2.15 0.30
C LYS A 51 11.23 3.59 -0.18
N ARG A 52 11.39 3.80 -1.49
CA ARG A 52 11.28 5.13 -2.09
C ARG A 52 9.86 5.69 -1.94
N GLU A 53 8.85 4.89 -2.27
CA GLU A 53 7.45 5.33 -2.20
C GLU A 53 7.03 5.66 -0.77
N MET A 54 7.42 4.85 0.20
CA MET A 54 7.06 5.08 1.60
C MET A 54 7.76 6.33 2.14
N LEU A 55 8.97 6.61 1.69
CA LEU A 55 9.66 7.84 2.05
C LEU A 55 8.95 9.07 1.43
N GLU A 56 8.61 8.99 0.15
CA GLU A 56 7.94 10.08 -0.56
C GLU A 56 6.55 10.37 -0.01
N GLU A 57 5.76 9.33 0.25
CA GLU A 57 4.36 9.48 0.65
C GLU A 57 4.16 9.69 2.15
N LEU A 58 4.99 9.04 2.98
CA LEU A 58 4.77 8.99 4.43
C LEU A 58 5.95 9.51 5.24
N GLY A 59 7.09 9.76 4.63
CA GLY A 59 8.28 10.23 5.33
C GLY A 59 8.94 9.20 6.21
N ILE A 60 8.67 7.92 6.02
CA ILE A 60 9.28 6.85 6.82
C ILE A 60 10.40 6.17 6.04
N GLN A 61 11.41 5.66 6.78
CA GLN A 61 12.48 4.85 6.20
C GLN A 61 12.21 3.38 6.49
N VAL A 62 11.83 2.63 5.46
CA VAL A 62 11.57 1.19 5.58
C VAL A 62 12.90 0.46 5.70
N LYS A 63 13.03 -0.38 6.73
CA LYS A 63 14.24 -1.17 6.97
C LYS A 63 14.06 -2.63 6.64
N GLN A 64 12.90 -3.20 7.00
CA GLN A 64 12.58 -4.60 6.73
C GLN A 64 11.15 -4.73 6.24
N MET A 65 10.94 -5.69 5.36
CA MET A 65 9.64 -5.97 4.79
C MET A 65 9.49 -7.46 4.48
N THR A 66 8.26 -7.94 4.50
CA THR A 66 7.93 -9.32 4.18
C THR A 66 6.90 -9.33 3.07
N PHE A 67 7.17 -10.08 1.99
CA PHE A 67 6.23 -10.22 0.88
C PHE A 67 4.96 -10.94 1.35
N VAL A 68 3.80 -10.38 0.99
CA VAL A 68 2.49 -10.95 1.33
C VAL A 68 1.86 -11.61 0.12
N CYS A 69 1.66 -10.86 -0.96
CA CYS A 69 0.99 -11.38 -2.15
C CYS A 69 1.19 -10.45 -3.35
N LYS A 70 0.90 -11.00 -4.53
CA LYS A 70 0.82 -10.24 -5.78
C LYS A 70 -0.63 -10.24 -6.25
N ASN A 71 -1.17 -9.06 -6.52
CA ASN A 71 -2.52 -8.89 -7.01
C ASN A 71 -2.52 -8.34 -8.44
N TYR A 72 -3.56 -8.68 -9.20
CA TYR A 72 -3.86 -8.03 -10.45
C TYR A 72 -5.04 -7.08 -10.23
N TYR A 73 -4.88 -5.83 -10.64
CA TYR A 73 -5.89 -4.82 -10.42
C TYR A 73 -6.04 -3.91 -11.65
N VAL A 74 -7.27 -3.53 -11.95
CA VAL A 74 -7.56 -2.53 -12.99
C VAL A 74 -8.09 -1.28 -12.29
N ALA A 75 -7.34 -0.21 -12.39
CA ALA A 75 -7.69 1.06 -11.74
C ALA A 75 -8.84 1.76 -12.48
N SER A 76 -9.41 2.79 -11.85
CA SER A 76 -10.59 3.51 -12.37
C SER A 76 -10.33 4.16 -13.73
N ASN A 77 -9.08 4.51 -14.04
CA ASN A 77 -8.69 5.08 -15.34
C ASN A 77 -8.35 4.03 -16.39
N GLY A 78 -8.54 2.73 -16.09
CA GLY A 78 -8.23 1.63 -16.99
C GLY A 78 -6.81 1.09 -16.90
N GLU A 79 -5.95 1.68 -16.06
CA GLU A 79 -4.58 1.20 -15.89
C GLU A 79 -4.59 -0.18 -15.26
N LYS A 80 -3.91 -1.13 -15.92
CA LYS A 80 -3.74 -2.49 -15.41
C LYS A 80 -2.49 -2.54 -14.54
N GLN A 81 -2.61 -3.13 -13.36
CA GLN A 81 -1.53 -3.14 -12.38
C GLN A 81 -1.24 -4.55 -11.87
N HIS A 82 0.07 -4.87 -11.74
CA HIS A 82 0.55 -5.95 -10.88
C HIS A 82 0.98 -5.31 -9.57
N ALA A 83 0.22 -5.54 -8.50
CA ALA A 83 0.44 -4.94 -7.19
C ALA A 83 1.16 -5.93 -6.27
N TYR A 84 2.39 -5.62 -5.91
CA TYR A 84 3.22 -6.44 -5.02
C TYR A 84 3.09 -5.88 -3.61
N CYS A 85 2.46 -6.66 -2.73
CA CYS A 85 2.08 -6.22 -1.39
C CYS A 85 3.07 -6.75 -0.35
N TYR A 86 3.59 -5.85 0.49
CA TYR A 86 4.58 -6.16 1.52
C TYR A 86 4.11 -5.67 2.87
N LYS A 87 4.28 -6.50 3.90
CA LYS A 87 4.17 -6.05 5.28
C LYS A 87 5.48 -5.39 5.69
N ILE A 88 5.41 -4.15 6.14
CA ILE A 88 6.57 -3.41 6.63
C ILE A 88 6.78 -3.78 8.10
N THR A 89 7.87 -4.51 8.38
CA THR A 89 8.12 -5.07 9.70
C THR A 89 9.05 -4.23 10.55
N ASP A 90 9.83 -3.33 9.93
CA ASP A 90 10.71 -2.41 10.65
C ASP A 90 10.89 -1.14 9.84
N TYR A 91 10.75 0.00 10.49
CA TYR A 91 10.93 1.31 9.86
C TYR A 91 11.25 2.37 10.89
N ASP A 92 11.91 3.45 10.45
CA ASP A 92 12.17 4.64 11.26
C ASP A 92 11.24 5.78 10.86
N GLY A 93 10.90 6.60 11.83
CA GLY A 93 10.05 7.78 11.64
C GLY A 93 8.58 7.52 11.93
N GLU A 94 7.83 8.59 12.07
CA GLU A 94 6.38 8.53 12.24
C GLU A 94 5.72 8.82 10.89
N PRO A 95 4.73 7.99 10.45
CA PRO A 95 4.03 8.27 9.21
C PRO A 95 3.39 9.65 9.19
N GLN A 96 3.64 10.39 8.11
CA GLN A 96 3.11 11.74 7.88
C GLN A 96 2.29 11.76 6.62
N CYS A 97 1.27 12.62 6.58
CA CYS A 97 0.42 12.78 5.40
C CYS A 97 1.09 13.78 4.44
N ILE A 98 1.94 13.29 3.55
CA ILE A 98 2.68 14.13 2.63
C ILE A 98 1.94 14.31 1.29
N GLU A 99 1.44 13.23 0.70
CA GLU A 99 0.81 13.26 -0.62
C GLU A 99 -0.70 13.00 -0.61
N ALA A 100 -1.19 12.21 0.35
CA ALA A 100 -2.61 11.88 0.44
C ALA A 100 -3.42 13.06 0.97
N ALA A 101 -4.75 12.98 0.86
CA ALA A 101 -5.64 13.96 1.51
C ALA A 101 -5.62 13.78 3.03
N GLU A 102 -5.58 12.53 3.49
CA GLU A 102 -5.43 12.21 4.90
C GLU A 102 -4.88 10.80 5.07
N ILE A 103 -4.28 10.50 6.23
CA ILE A 103 -3.90 9.16 6.64
C ILE A 103 -4.50 8.88 8.00
N PHE A 104 -4.82 7.61 8.27
CA PHE A 104 -5.37 7.22 9.58
C PHE A 104 -5.18 5.73 9.81
N TRP A 105 -5.26 5.35 11.09
CA TRP A 105 -5.17 3.94 11.51
C TRP A 105 -6.56 3.34 11.51
N GLU A 106 -6.72 2.18 10.88
CA GLU A 106 -8.00 1.51 10.67
C GLU A 106 -7.95 0.07 11.14
N ASP A 107 -8.99 -0.41 11.79
CA ASP A 107 -9.11 -1.81 12.19
C ASP A 107 -10.32 -2.52 11.58
N ASP A 108 -11.18 -1.80 10.86
CA ASP A 108 -12.37 -2.34 10.22
C ASP A 108 -12.17 -2.36 8.70
N LEU A 109 -12.12 -3.58 8.12
CA LEU A 109 -11.93 -3.75 6.69
C LEU A 109 -13.06 -3.12 5.87
N ASN A 110 -14.27 -3.01 6.44
CA ASN A 110 -15.40 -2.42 5.72
C ASN A 110 -15.19 -0.94 5.39
N ASN A 111 -14.27 -0.27 6.07
CA ASN A 111 -13.95 1.13 5.80
C ASN A 111 -12.95 1.31 4.66
N MET A 112 -12.43 0.22 4.09
CA MET A 112 -11.57 0.28 2.91
C MET A 112 -12.43 0.19 1.65
N THR A 113 -12.05 0.94 0.62
CA THR A 113 -12.84 1.03 -0.62
C THR A 113 -12.71 -0.22 -1.48
N LEU A 114 -11.49 -0.77 -1.61
CA LEU A 114 -11.21 -1.84 -2.56
C LEU A 114 -11.26 -3.21 -1.90
N ASP A 115 -12.02 -4.14 -2.50
CA ASP A 115 -12.08 -5.52 -2.02
C ASP A 115 -10.71 -6.19 -2.08
N ILE A 116 -9.87 -5.82 -3.06
CA ILE A 116 -8.52 -6.37 -3.18
C ILE A 116 -7.65 -5.99 -1.99
N ASP A 117 -7.79 -4.78 -1.46
CA ASP A 117 -7.07 -4.36 -0.26
C ASP A 117 -7.54 -5.12 0.98
N LYS A 118 -8.85 -5.33 1.10
CA LYS A 118 -9.43 -6.12 2.20
C LYS A 118 -8.86 -7.54 2.19
N GLU A 119 -8.81 -8.16 1.01
CA GLU A 119 -8.27 -9.50 0.86
C GLU A 119 -6.77 -9.55 1.16
N THR A 120 -6.03 -8.50 0.80
CA THR A 120 -4.61 -8.39 1.11
C THR A 120 -4.36 -8.37 2.61
N ILE A 121 -5.16 -7.63 3.36
CA ILE A 121 -5.07 -7.61 4.84
C ILE A 121 -5.38 -8.99 5.41
N ARG A 122 -6.41 -9.67 4.90
CA ARG A 122 -6.75 -11.01 5.34
C ARG A 122 -5.61 -12.00 5.10
N LYS A 123 -4.96 -11.93 3.94
CA LYS A 123 -3.80 -12.76 3.61
C LYS A 123 -2.64 -12.49 4.55
N MET A 124 -2.37 -11.23 4.86
CA MET A 124 -1.32 -10.86 5.81
C MET A 124 -1.60 -11.45 7.20
N GLN A 125 -2.84 -11.38 7.65
CA GLN A 125 -3.25 -11.91 8.95
C GLN A 125 -3.07 -13.43 9.01
N ARG A 126 -3.40 -14.15 7.94
CA ARG A 126 -3.20 -15.60 7.85
C ARG A 126 -1.74 -16.00 7.91
N LEU A 127 -0.85 -15.23 7.26
CA LEU A 127 0.60 -15.48 7.34
C LEU A 127 1.11 -15.34 8.77
N LYS A 128 0.60 -14.36 9.50
CA LYS A 128 0.96 -14.14 10.90
C LYS A 128 0.51 -15.30 11.78
N GLU A 129 -0.67 -15.86 11.51
CA GLU A 129 -1.23 -16.96 12.29
C GLU A 129 -0.52 -18.29 12.06
N SER A 130 0.11 -18.47 10.90
CA SER A 130 0.79 -19.73 10.54
C SER A 130 2.15 -19.89 11.21
N HIS A 131 2.60 -18.93 12.00
CA HIS A 131 3.88 -18.98 12.71
C HIS A 131 3.71 -19.35 14.20
#